data_cabc9e3af079967015745386793d09cd
#
_entry.id   cabc9e3af079967015745386793d09cd
#
_cell.length_a   1.000
_cell.length_b   1.000
_cell.length_c   1.000
_cell.angle_alpha   90.00
_cell.angle_beta   90.00
_cell.angle_gamma   90.00
#
_symmetry.space_group_name_H-M   'P 1'
#
loop_
_entity.id
_entity.type
_entity.pdbx_description
1 polymer ?
#
loop_
_entity_poly.entity_id
_entity_poly.type
_entity_poly.pdbx_seq_one_letter_code
_entity_poly.pdbx_strand_id
1 'polypeptide(L)'
;MNADDFGLSAGVNRGILEAHSAGVVSSVSVLVNLPAWEDAAPRLGAAGPGLGVGLHLNLTAGKPLSHGGTLCDPRTGGFHPLTALVVRALAGRIDPADVAAECAAQVARLRGAGVAITHLDSHRHVHVLPGVWRAAVETARRQGVPVVRVPLESLGANPRNWPALVKKVALAAAWRVASPGAPAPRSADRFFGISLQGGAEFLPRLLALLDRLEPGTTELVVHPGYPDGDLADWDRYVAPRAAELAALTAPVVRERIRRGDFRLIHFGAL
;
A
#
# COMPACT_ATOMS: atom_id res chain seq x y z
N MET A 1 -11.04 4.41 -0.56
CA MET A 1 -9.84 4.75 -1.40
C MET A 1 -8.65 4.83 -0.49
N ASN A 2 -7.60 4.08 -0.77
CA ASN A 2 -6.39 4.00 0.06
C ASN A 2 -5.21 4.68 -0.63
N ALA A 3 -4.56 5.61 0.06
CA ALA A 3 -3.31 6.21 -0.41
C ALA A 3 -2.12 5.45 0.19
N ASP A 4 -1.30 4.88 -0.68
CA ASP A 4 -0.08 4.17 -0.28
C ASP A 4 1.08 5.15 -0.05
N ASP A 5 2.10 4.69 0.69
CA ASP A 5 3.39 5.34 0.88
C ASP A 5 3.41 6.56 1.82
N PHE A 6 2.45 6.72 2.72
CA PHE A 6 2.58 7.74 3.78
C PHE A 6 3.82 7.44 4.64
N GLY A 7 4.71 8.41 4.83
CA GLY A 7 6.02 8.21 5.45
C GLY A 7 7.17 7.96 4.46
N LEU A 8 6.90 8.00 3.14
CA LEU A 8 7.94 7.84 2.12
C LEU A 8 8.79 9.12 1.95
N SER A 9 8.12 10.28 1.87
CA SER A 9 8.73 11.61 1.88
C SER A 9 7.77 12.65 2.45
N ALA A 10 8.25 13.82 2.83
CA ALA A 10 7.43 14.89 3.35
C ALA A 10 6.43 15.41 2.29
N GLY A 11 6.83 15.43 1.02
CA GLY A 11 5.96 15.79 -0.10
C GLY A 11 4.82 14.80 -0.30
N VAL A 12 5.09 13.50 -0.15
CA VAL A 12 4.07 12.45 -0.21
C VAL A 12 3.11 12.58 0.97
N ASN A 13 3.60 12.77 2.20
CA ASN A 13 2.77 12.98 3.37
C ASN A 13 1.79 14.15 3.18
N ARG A 14 2.29 15.29 2.70
CA ARG A 14 1.47 16.48 2.45
C ARG A 14 0.40 16.23 1.40
N GLY A 15 0.77 15.62 0.25
CA GLY A 15 -0.18 15.35 -0.84
C GLY A 15 -1.28 14.36 -0.44
N ILE A 16 -0.95 13.33 0.33
CA ILE A 16 -1.95 12.37 0.83
C ILE A 16 -2.96 13.07 1.76
N LEU A 17 -2.49 13.91 2.69
CA LEU A 17 -3.39 14.63 3.59
C LEU A 17 -4.24 15.66 2.86
N GLU A 18 -3.73 16.28 1.80
CA GLU A 18 -4.52 17.17 0.93
C GLU A 18 -5.64 16.39 0.23
N ALA A 19 -5.34 15.22 -0.36
CA ALA A 19 -6.35 14.36 -0.97
C ALA A 19 -7.39 13.84 0.05
N HIS A 20 -6.96 13.57 1.30
CA HIS A 20 -7.87 13.23 2.38
C HIS A 20 -8.78 14.42 2.75
N SER A 21 -8.22 15.60 2.94
CA SER A 21 -8.98 16.83 3.24
C SER A 21 -9.95 17.19 2.13
N ALA A 22 -9.64 16.85 0.87
CA ALA A 22 -10.57 16.97 -0.24
C ALA A 22 -11.74 15.96 -0.19
N GLY A 23 -11.74 15.02 0.76
CA GLY A 23 -12.81 14.04 0.96
C GLY A 23 -12.75 12.84 0.00
N VAL A 24 -11.60 12.56 -0.60
CA VAL A 24 -11.44 11.48 -1.60
C VAL A 24 -10.66 10.28 -1.05
N VAL A 25 -9.60 10.53 -0.29
CA VAL A 25 -8.83 9.48 0.40
C VAL A 25 -9.44 9.20 1.77
N SER A 26 -9.78 7.95 2.03
CA SER A 26 -10.40 7.50 3.28
C SER A 26 -9.50 6.59 4.12
N SER A 27 -8.41 6.09 3.54
CA SER A 27 -7.39 5.29 4.24
C SER A 27 -6.01 5.63 3.74
N VAL A 28 -5.00 5.37 4.59
CA VAL A 28 -3.59 5.49 4.24
C VAL A 28 -2.83 4.25 4.69
N SER A 29 -1.82 3.83 3.90
CA SER A 29 -0.86 2.82 4.29
C SER A 29 0.49 3.47 4.57
N VAL A 30 1.05 3.21 5.77
CA VAL A 30 2.11 3.99 6.39
C VAL A 30 3.42 3.21 6.42
N LEU A 31 4.47 3.80 5.87
CA LEU A 31 5.86 3.38 6.01
C LEU A 31 6.44 3.97 7.30
N VAL A 32 6.98 3.11 8.17
CA VAL A 32 7.43 3.54 9.50
C VAL A 32 8.93 3.50 9.69
N ASN A 33 9.69 2.99 8.72
CA ASN A 33 11.14 2.75 8.82
C ASN A 33 12.00 3.64 7.90
N LEU A 34 11.39 4.66 7.29
CA LEU A 34 12.10 5.66 6.48
C LEU A 34 12.21 7.00 7.22
N PRO A 35 13.14 7.89 6.84
CA PRO A 35 13.35 9.15 7.55
C PRO A 35 12.11 10.05 7.64
N ALA A 36 11.26 10.06 6.60
CA ALA A 36 10.03 10.85 6.57
C ALA A 36 8.93 10.36 7.55
N TRP A 37 9.16 9.25 8.26
CA TRP A 37 8.31 8.82 9.38
C TRP A 37 8.22 9.89 10.48
N GLU A 38 9.31 10.61 10.76
CA GLU A 38 9.33 11.65 11.80
C GLU A 38 8.40 12.83 11.45
N ASP A 39 8.22 13.12 10.15
CA ASP A 39 7.20 14.07 9.67
C ASP A 39 5.79 13.44 9.64
N ALA A 40 5.69 12.16 9.35
CA ALA A 40 4.42 11.44 9.21
C ALA A 40 3.70 11.23 10.54
N ALA A 41 4.41 10.76 11.58
CA ALA A 41 3.83 10.32 12.84
C ALA A 41 2.94 11.37 13.52
N PRO A 42 3.37 12.63 13.73
CA PRO A 42 2.52 13.64 14.35
C PRO A 42 1.29 14.01 13.52
N ARG A 43 1.36 13.87 12.18
CA ARG A 43 0.25 14.20 11.28
C ARG A 43 -0.87 13.16 11.31
N LEU A 44 -0.57 11.90 11.61
CA LEU A 44 -1.58 10.83 11.71
C LEU A 44 -2.58 11.10 12.83
N GLY A 45 -2.12 11.55 14.00
CA GLY A 45 -2.99 11.91 15.10
C GLY A 45 -3.88 13.13 14.80
N ALA A 46 -3.39 14.06 13.99
CA ALA A 46 -4.11 15.26 13.60
C ALA A 46 -5.17 15.02 12.51
N ALA A 47 -5.06 13.95 11.74
CA ALA A 47 -5.99 13.65 10.64
C ALA A 47 -7.40 13.22 11.12
N GLY A 48 -7.53 12.86 12.39
CA GLY A 48 -8.81 12.53 13.00
C GLY A 48 -9.33 11.12 12.66
N PRO A 49 -10.49 10.73 13.21
CA PRO A 49 -11.03 9.37 13.12
C PRO A 49 -11.59 9.02 11.73
N GLY A 50 -11.72 9.97 10.83
CA GLY A 50 -12.21 9.73 9.46
C GLY A 50 -11.19 9.09 8.54
N LEU A 51 -9.92 9.00 8.95
CA LEU A 51 -8.84 8.39 8.19
C LEU A 51 -8.48 7.02 8.76
N GLY A 52 -8.72 5.95 7.99
CA GLY A 52 -8.23 4.61 8.35
C GLY A 52 -6.72 4.54 8.15
N VAL A 53 -6.00 4.06 9.16
CA VAL A 53 -4.52 3.96 9.12
C VAL A 53 -4.11 2.51 9.08
N GLY A 54 -3.32 2.12 8.08
CA GLY A 54 -2.75 0.78 7.94
C GLY A 54 -1.23 0.77 7.96
N LEU A 55 -0.67 -0.40 8.25
CA LEU A 55 0.75 -0.62 8.08
C LEU A 55 1.06 -0.93 6.61
N HIS A 56 1.90 -0.10 5.98
CA HIS A 56 2.54 -0.40 4.70
C HIS A 56 3.84 -1.15 4.97
N LEU A 57 3.76 -2.47 5.17
CA LEU A 57 4.92 -3.30 5.49
C LEU A 57 6.02 -3.09 4.45
N ASN A 58 7.17 -2.60 4.89
CA ASN A 58 8.31 -2.35 4.01
C ASN A 58 9.43 -3.36 4.26
N LEU A 59 9.80 -4.07 3.19
CA LEU A 59 10.89 -5.05 3.16
C LEU A 59 11.87 -4.77 2.01
N THR A 60 11.84 -3.56 1.41
CA THR A 60 12.59 -3.26 0.17
C THR A 60 13.31 -1.92 0.16
N ALA A 61 13.08 -1.07 1.15
CA ALA A 61 13.68 0.27 1.20
C ALA A 61 14.19 0.60 2.61
N GLY A 62 15.37 1.19 2.71
CA GLY A 62 15.97 1.57 3.98
C GLY A 62 16.48 0.40 4.80
N LYS A 63 16.40 0.53 6.13
CA LYS A 63 16.87 -0.48 7.09
C LYS A 63 15.72 -1.09 7.88
N PRO A 64 15.87 -2.34 8.36
CA PRO A 64 14.87 -2.98 9.20
C PRO A 64 14.79 -2.31 10.58
N LEU A 65 13.65 -2.49 11.26
CA LEU A 65 13.47 -2.16 12.66
C LEU A 65 13.82 -3.34 13.58
N SER A 66 13.83 -4.54 13.02
CA SER A 66 14.29 -5.77 13.69
C SER A 66 15.75 -6.07 13.35
N HIS A 67 16.21 -7.28 13.66
CA HIS A 67 17.55 -7.73 13.27
C HIS A 67 17.73 -7.96 11.75
N GLY A 68 16.64 -7.95 10.98
CA GLY A 68 16.63 -8.05 9.53
C GLY A 68 16.86 -9.45 8.96
N GLY A 69 17.83 -10.20 9.45
CA GLY A 69 18.08 -11.59 9.05
C GLY A 69 18.18 -11.81 7.54
N THR A 70 17.38 -12.74 7.03
CA THR A 70 17.33 -13.10 5.60
C THR A 70 16.73 -12.00 4.70
N LEU A 71 16.16 -10.95 5.26
CA LEU A 71 15.56 -9.82 4.53
C LEU A 71 16.61 -8.80 4.08
N CYS A 72 17.82 -8.82 4.67
CA CYS A 72 18.82 -7.79 4.51
C CYS A 72 20.08 -8.25 3.79
N ASP A 73 20.71 -7.34 3.08
CA ASP A 73 22.07 -7.55 2.56
C ASP A 73 23.07 -7.39 3.73
N PRO A 74 23.82 -8.44 4.09
CA PRO A 74 24.74 -8.37 5.21
C PRO A 74 25.89 -7.37 5.04
N ARG A 75 26.14 -6.90 3.82
CA ARG A 75 27.19 -5.90 3.54
C ARG A 75 26.72 -4.49 3.87
N THR A 76 25.43 -4.19 3.70
CA THR A 76 24.89 -2.83 3.90
C THR A 76 24.02 -2.73 5.16
N GLY A 77 23.54 -3.85 5.68
CA GLY A 77 22.55 -3.92 6.74
C GLY A 77 21.16 -3.39 6.34
N GLY A 78 20.98 -3.02 5.08
CA GLY A 78 19.69 -2.57 4.53
C GLY A 78 18.91 -3.72 3.90
N PHE A 79 17.63 -3.47 3.63
CA PHE A 79 16.82 -4.44 2.91
C PHE A 79 17.37 -4.77 1.53
N HIS A 80 17.15 -6.01 1.09
CA HIS A 80 17.45 -6.37 -0.28
C HIS A 80 16.62 -5.53 -1.27
N PRO A 81 17.18 -5.11 -2.41
CA PRO A 81 16.40 -4.54 -3.51
C PRO A 81 15.28 -5.49 -3.94
N LEU A 82 14.16 -4.94 -4.45
CA LEU A 82 12.96 -5.72 -4.83
C LEU A 82 13.28 -6.97 -5.65
N THR A 83 14.15 -6.85 -6.66
CA THR A 83 14.53 -7.99 -7.53
C THR A 83 15.22 -9.10 -6.74
N ALA A 84 16.13 -8.74 -5.84
CA ALA A 84 16.83 -9.71 -4.99
C ALA A 84 15.87 -10.36 -3.97
N LEU A 85 14.97 -9.57 -3.37
CA LEU A 85 13.95 -10.10 -2.46
C LEU A 85 13.03 -11.12 -3.18
N VAL A 86 12.56 -10.78 -4.39
CA VAL A 86 11.72 -11.69 -5.19
C VAL A 86 12.45 -13.00 -5.52
N VAL A 87 13.70 -12.93 -6.00
CA VAL A 87 14.52 -14.11 -6.29
C VAL A 87 14.72 -14.98 -5.04
N ARG A 88 15.02 -14.35 -3.91
CA ARG A 88 15.18 -15.06 -2.63
C ARG A 88 13.89 -15.72 -2.17
N ALA A 89 12.76 -15.04 -2.28
CA ALA A 89 11.45 -15.59 -1.93
C ALA A 89 11.08 -16.81 -2.80
N LEU A 90 11.28 -16.71 -4.12
CA LEU A 90 11.04 -17.82 -5.05
C LEU A 90 12.00 -19.00 -4.81
N ALA A 91 13.22 -18.73 -4.35
CA ALA A 91 14.21 -19.76 -4.00
C ALA A 91 14.02 -20.32 -2.57
N GLY A 92 12.97 -19.93 -1.84
CA GLY A 92 12.75 -20.38 -0.44
C GLY A 92 13.83 -19.91 0.55
N ARG A 93 14.48 -18.77 0.25
CA ARG A 93 15.59 -18.21 1.05
C ARG A 93 15.16 -17.05 1.96
N ILE A 94 13.87 -16.87 2.17
CA ILE A 94 13.31 -15.93 3.14
C ILE A 94 12.81 -16.73 4.33
N ASP A 95 13.35 -16.41 5.51
CA ASP A 95 12.87 -17.02 6.76
C ASP A 95 11.56 -16.32 7.18
N PRO A 96 10.44 -17.05 7.31
CA PRO A 96 9.20 -16.50 7.81
C PRO A 96 9.31 -15.89 9.22
N ALA A 97 10.26 -16.35 10.04
CA ALA A 97 10.50 -15.77 11.36
C ALA A 97 11.06 -14.35 11.29
N ASP A 98 11.97 -14.09 10.33
CA ASP A 98 12.50 -12.75 10.09
C ASP A 98 11.39 -11.79 9.60
N VAL A 99 10.51 -12.28 8.71
CA VAL A 99 9.34 -11.52 8.25
C VAL A 99 8.41 -11.19 9.41
N ALA A 100 8.12 -12.17 10.27
CA ALA A 100 7.24 -11.97 11.43
C ALA A 100 7.84 -10.98 12.42
N ALA A 101 9.14 -11.06 12.70
CA ALA A 101 9.85 -10.14 13.59
C ALA A 101 9.81 -8.70 13.05
N GLU A 102 10.10 -8.51 11.76
CA GLU A 102 10.09 -7.19 11.14
C GLU A 102 8.67 -6.61 11.07
N CYS A 103 7.69 -7.41 10.66
CA CYS A 103 6.29 -6.98 10.64
C CYS A 103 5.81 -6.56 12.05
N ALA A 104 6.14 -7.33 13.08
CA ALA A 104 5.78 -6.99 14.45
C ALA A 104 6.46 -5.69 14.93
N ALA A 105 7.73 -5.49 14.58
CA ALA A 105 8.47 -4.26 14.92
C ALA A 105 7.85 -3.03 14.23
N GLN A 106 7.49 -3.14 12.94
CA GLN A 106 6.83 -2.06 12.22
C GLN A 106 5.42 -1.78 12.77
N VAL A 107 4.62 -2.80 13.11
CA VAL A 107 3.33 -2.63 13.81
C VAL A 107 3.52 -1.91 15.14
N ALA A 108 4.50 -2.31 15.93
CA ALA A 108 4.77 -1.68 17.23
C ALA A 108 5.13 -0.20 17.08
N ARG A 109 5.97 0.14 16.09
CA ARG A 109 6.34 1.54 15.82
C ARG A 109 5.13 2.38 15.38
N LEU A 110 4.27 1.85 14.50
CA LEU A 110 3.06 2.55 14.08
C LEU A 110 2.10 2.78 15.25
N ARG A 111 1.91 1.79 16.10
CA ARG A 111 1.09 1.94 17.33
C ARG A 111 1.64 2.97 18.29
N GLY A 112 2.97 3.10 18.36
CA GLY A 112 3.63 4.12 19.18
C GLY A 112 3.24 5.56 18.79
N ALA A 113 2.71 5.78 17.60
CA ALA A 113 2.12 7.06 17.19
C ALA A 113 0.68 7.28 17.72
N GLY A 114 0.14 6.37 18.51
CA GLY A 114 -1.19 6.51 19.13
C GLY A 114 -2.36 6.24 18.19
N VAL A 115 -2.14 5.59 17.04
CA VAL A 115 -3.19 5.30 16.06
C VAL A 115 -3.68 3.85 16.12
N ALA A 116 -4.97 3.65 15.86
CA ALA A 116 -5.54 2.31 15.66
C ALA A 116 -5.21 1.82 14.24
N ILE A 117 -4.60 0.64 14.15
CA ILE A 117 -4.24 0.05 12.85
C ILE A 117 -5.45 -0.70 12.29
N THR A 118 -5.97 -0.23 11.15
CA THR A 118 -7.17 -0.79 10.52
C THR A 118 -6.86 -1.90 9.51
N HIS A 119 -5.67 -1.88 8.90
CA HIS A 119 -5.28 -2.87 7.89
C HIS A 119 -3.76 -3.03 7.78
N LEU A 120 -3.36 -4.06 7.05
CA LEU A 120 -1.98 -4.31 6.66
C LEU A 120 -1.92 -4.56 5.14
N ASP A 121 -0.94 -3.96 4.51
CA ASP A 121 -0.53 -4.24 3.14
C ASP A 121 1.01 -4.16 3.03
N SER A 122 1.59 -3.88 1.86
CA SER A 122 3.03 -3.66 1.78
C SER A 122 3.46 -2.82 0.60
N HIS A 123 4.56 -2.11 0.78
CA HIS A 123 5.26 -1.42 -0.29
C HIS A 123 5.61 -2.41 -1.42
N ARG A 124 5.24 -2.04 -2.65
CA ARG A 124 5.42 -2.87 -3.86
C ARG A 124 4.71 -4.23 -3.82
N HIS A 125 3.71 -4.40 -2.94
CA HIS A 125 2.92 -5.62 -2.75
C HIS A 125 3.75 -6.87 -2.41
N VAL A 126 4.92 -6.73 -1.78
CA VAL A 126 5.81 -7.85 -1.47
C VAL A 126 5.25 -8.83 -0.45
N HIS A 127 4.20 -8.45 0.28
CA HIS A 127 3.55 -9.37 1.23
C HIS A 127 2.94 -10.61 0.56
N VAL A 128 2.63 -10.58 -0.76
CA VAL A 128 2.11 -11.75 -1.47
C VAL A 128 3.18 -12.72 -1.96
N LEU A 129 4.45 -12.49 -1.64
CA LEU A 129 5.54 -13.38 -2.02
C LEU A 129 5.56 -14.67 -1.16
N PRO A 130 6.04 -15.80 -1.73
CA PRO A 130 6.32 -17.01 -0.96
C PRO A 130 7.25 -16.74 0.22
N GLY A 131 6.95 -17.34 1.38
CA GLY A 131 7.69 -17.09 2.63
C GLY A 131 7.27 -15.80 3.35
N VAL A 132 6.66 -14.84 2.67
CA VAL A 132 6.23 -13.56 3.26
C VAL A 132 4.74 -13.58 3.63
N TRP A 133 3.87 -14.03 2.75
CA TRP A 133 2.42 -13.95 2.92
C TRP A 133 1.92 -14.54 4.25
N ARG A 134 2.23 -15.82 4.48
CA ARG A 134 1.76 -16.49 5.69
C ARG A 134 2.24 -15.81 6.96
N ALA A 135 3.52 -15.41 7.00
CA ALA A 135 4.11 -14.73 8.15
C ALA A 135 3.45 -13.35 8.39
N ALA A 136 3.20 -12.58 7.33
CA ALA A 136 2.55 -11.27 7.43
C ALA A 136 1.10 -11.41 7.92
N VAL A 137 0.30 -12.32 7.35
CA VAL A 137 -1.09 -12.56 7.77
C VAL A 137 -1.19 -13.07 9.20
N GLU A 138 -0.35 -14.02 9.57
CA GLU A 138 -0.31 -14.56 10.94
C GLU A 138 0.10 -13.49 11.95
N THR A 139 1.07 -12.64 11.60
CA THR A 139 1.48 -11.51 12.45
C THR A 139 0.36 -10.47 12.56
N ALA A 140 -0.29 -10.11 11.46
CA ALA A 140 -1.44 -9.21 11.49
C ALA A 140 -2.53 -9.73 12.43
N ARG A 141 -2.88 -11.03 12.31
CA ARG A 141 -3.86 -11.67 13.19
C ARG A 141 -3.45 -11.63 14.66
N ARG A 142 -2.21 -12.00 15.00
CA ARG A 142 -1.68 -11.97 16.38
C ARG A 142 -1.64 -10.56 16.94
N GLN A 143 -1.39 -9.60 16.09
CA GLN A 143 -1.36 -8.18 16.44
C GLN A 143 -2.75 -7.52 16.40
N GLY A 144 -3.84 -8.25 16.15
CA GLY A 144 -5.18 -7.70 16.11
C GLY A 144 -5.42 -6.69 14.98
N VAL A 145 -4.67 -6.81 13.87
CA VAL A 145 -4.93 -6.03 12.65
C VAL A 145 -6.00 -6.76 11.84
N PRO A 146 -7.22 -6.18 11.65
CA PRO A 146 -8.38 -6.94 11.22
C PRO A 146 -8.40 -7.26 9.73
N VAL A 147 -7.75 -6.46 8.89
CA VAL A 147 -7.83 -6.55 7.43
C VAL A 147 -6.44 -6.66 6.82
N VAL A 148 -6.26 -7.52 5.81
CA VAL A 148 -5.03 -7.59 5.01
C VAL A 148 -5.41 -7.46 3.54
N ARG A 149 -4.71 -6.58 2.81
CA ARG A 149 -4.91 -6.38 1.37
C ARG A 149 -4.64 -7.66 0.59
N VAL A 150 -5.50 -7.93 -0.38
CA VAL A 150 -5.26 -8.93 -1.44
C VAL A 150 -5.17 -8.18 -2.79
N PRO A 151 -3.96 -7.88 -3.30
CA PRO A 151 -3.75 -6.98 -4.43
C PRO A 151 -3.94 -7.70 -5.78
N LEU A 152 -5.05 -8.40 -5.94
CA LEU A 152 -5.39 -9.13 -7.17
C LEU A 152 -6.35 -8.31 -8.02
N GLU A 153 -5.82 -7.63 -9.01
CA GLU A 153 -6.60 -6.87 -9.98
C GLU A 153 -6.92 -7.74 -11.20
N SER A 154 -8.15 -7.63 -11.72
CA SER A 154 -8.59 -8.33 -12.93
C SER A 154 -7.64 -8.08 -14.11
N LEU A 155 -7.25 -9.15 -14.82
CA LEU A 155 -6.40 -9.05 -16.00
C LEU A 155 -7.07 -8.25 -17.13
N GLY A 156 -8.41 -8.26 -17.19
CA GLY A 156 -9.19 -7.48 -18.15
C GLY A 156 -9.22 -5.97 -17.87
N ALA A 157 -8.87 -5.53 -16.66
CA ALA A 157 -8.80 -4.10 -16.36
C ALA A 157 -7.63 -3.46 -17.14
N ASN A 158 -7.94 -2.57 -18.08
CA ASN A 158 -6.97 -1.86 -18.93
C ASN A 158 -5.92 -2.79 -19.59
N PRO A 159 -6.33 -3.74 -20.47
CA PRO A 159 -5.43 -4.74 -21.06
C PRO A 159 -4.35 -4.15 -21.98
N ARG A 160 -4.51 -2.89 -22.42
CA ARG A 160 -3.52 -2.16 -23.23
C ARG A 160 -2.35 -1.61 -22.43
N ASN A 161 -2.47 -1.54 -21.11
CA ASN A 161 -1.36 -1.15 -20.24
C ASN A 161 -0.47 -2.38 -19.96
N TRP A 162 0.45 -2.64 -20.89
CA TRP A 162 1.32 -3.82 -20.85
C TRP A 162 2.17 -3.94 -19.57
N PRO A 163 2.82 -2.88 -19.07
CA PRO A 163 3.52 -2.97 -17.79
C PRO A 163 2.62 -3.35 -16.60
N ALA A 164 1.41 -2.81 -16.55
CA ALA A 164 0.43 -3.17 -15.53
C ALA A 164 -0.02 -4.63 -15.67
N LEU A 165 -0.23 -5.11 -16.91
CA LEU A 165 -0.60 -6.50 -17.15
C LEU A 165 0.48 -7.47 -16.65
N VAL A 166 1.74 -7.21 -16.94
CA VAL A 166 2.88 -8.01 -16.46
C VAL A 166 2.90 -8.03 -14.93
N LYS A 167 2.75 -6.88 -14.28
CA LYS A 167 2.69 -6.78 -12.81
C LYS A 167 1.51 -7.59 -12.24
N LYS A 168 0.32 -7.50 -12.83
CA LYS A 168 -0.87 -8.26 -12.40
C LYS A 168 -0.65 -9.77 -12.52
N VAL A 169 -0.10 -10.23 -13.63
CA VAL A 169 0.22 -11.66 -13.84
C VAL A 169 1.25 -12.14 -12.81
N ALA A 170 2.31 -11.37 -12.57
CA ALA A 170 3.34 -11.71 -11.59
C ALA A 170 2.77 -11.80 -10.17
N LEU A 171 1.91 -10.85 -9.76
CA LEU A 171 1.25 -10.87 -8.46
C LEU A 171 0.29 -12.05 -8.31
N ALA A 172 -0.50 -12.35 -9.35
CA ALA A 172 -1.39 -13.51 -9.35
C ALA A 172 -0.62 -14.83 -9.25
N ALA A 173 0.51 -14.95 -9.95
CA ALA A 173 1.38 -16.13 -9.87
C ALA A 173 2.00 -16.26 -8.47
N ALA A 174 2.54 -15.19 -7.91
CA ALA A 174 3.10 -15.19 -6.54
C ALA A 174 2.03 -15.58 -5.51
N TRP A 175 0.83 -15.01 -5.61
CA TRP A 175 -0.30 -15.34 -4.77
C TRP A 175 -0.68 -16.82 -4.82
N ARG A 176 -0.76 -17.41 -6.02
CA ARG A 176 -1.09 -18.84 -6.19
C ARG A 176 -0.10 -19.77 -5.49
N VAL A 177 1.15 -19.36 -5.37
CA VAL A 177 2.19 -20.12 -4.67
C VAL A 177 2.15 -19.86 -3.16
N ALA A 178 1.92 -18.62 -2.75
CA ALA A 178 2.05 -18.19 -1.34
C ALA A 178 0.79 -18.43 -0.50
N SER A 179 -0.41 -18.39 -1.10
CA SER A 179 -1.68 -18.44 -0.36
C SER A 179 -2.16 -19.81 0.11
N PRO A 180 -1.80 -20.96 -0.49
CA PRO A 180 -2.30 -22.24 -0.04
C PRO A 180 -2.00 -22.53 1.43
N GLY A 181 -3.03 -22.94 2.19
CA GLY A 181 -2.93 -23.26 3.61
C GLY A 181 -2.67 -22.08 4.55
N ALA A 182 -2.65 -20.85 4.04
CA ALA A 182 -2.68 -19.66 4.89
C ALA A 182 -4.13 -19.34 5.30
N PRO A 183 -4.36 -18.76 6.50
CA PRO A 183 -5.67 -18.25 6.87
C PRO A 183 -6.12 -17.22 5.84
N ALA A 184 -7.40 -17.27 5.43
CA ALA A 184 -7.99 -16.22 4.61
C ALA A 184 -8.17 -14.96 5.47
N PRO A 185 -7.50 -13.85 5.14
CA PRO A 185 -7.73 -12.60 5.86
C PRO A 185 -9.06 -11.98 5.42
N ARG A 186 -9.61 -11.11 6.26
CA ARG A 186 -10.63 -10.17 5.81
C ARG A 186 -10.00 -9.20 4.82
N SER A 187 -10.64 -8.95 3.69
CA SER A 187 -10.15 -8.13 2.59
C SER A 187 -11.32 -7.50 1.84
N ALA A 188 -11.05 -6.50 1.00
CA ALA A 188 -12.05 -6.03 0.03
C ALA A 188 -12.35 -7.11 -1.02
N ASP A 189 -13.56 -7.11 -1.57
CA ASP A 189 -14.00 -8.07 -2.59
C ASP A 189 -13.25 -7.87 -3.91
N ARG A 190 -12.85 -6.62 -4.19
CA ARG A 190 -12.14 -6.23 -5.42
C ARG A 190 -11.01 -5.27 -5.11
N PHE A 191 -9.99 -5.33 -5.94
CA PHE A 191 -8.82 -4.47 -5.86
C PHE A 191 -8.55 -3.81 -7.22
N PHE A 192 -8.31 -2.49 -7.20
CA PHE A 192 -7.83 -1.71 -8.35
C PHE A 192 -6.75 -0.73 -7.90
N GLY A 193 -5.83 -0.42 -8.81
CA GLY A 193 -4.75 0.53 -8.58
C GLY A 193 -3.58 0.30 -9.52
N ILE A 194 -3.29 -0.95 -9.89
CA ILE A 194 -2.18 -1.28 -10.79
C ILE A 194 -2.44 -0.73 -12.19
N SER A 195 -3.66 -0.90 -12.70
CA SER A 195 -4.07 -0.41 -14.02
C SER A 195 -4.29 1.09 -14.09
N LEU A 196 -4.49 1.74 -12.93
CA LEU A 196 -4.68 3.19 -12.85
C LEU A 196 -3.35 3.94 -12.88
N GLN A 197 -2.26 3.33 -12.38
CA GLN A 197 -0.97 4.00 -12.27
C GLN A 197 -0.53 4.66 -13.58
N GLY A 198 -0.05 5.89 -13.49
CA GLY A 198 0.63 6.61 -14.56
C GLY A 198 -0.09 7.82 -15.14
N GLY A 199 0.56 8.97 -15.02
CA GLY A 199 0.52 10.17 -15.83
C GLY A 199 -0.85 10.79 -16.16
N ALA A 200 -0.90 11.43 -17.34
CA ALA A 200 -2.02 12.26 -17.80
C ALA A 200 -3.36 11.50 -17.92
N GLU A 201 -3.34 10.20 -18.11
CA GLU A 201 -4.54 9.37 -18.26
C GLU A 201 -5.16 8.94 -16.92
N PHE A 202 -4.59 9.33 -15.79
CA PHE A 202 -5.10 8.91 -14.48
C PHE A 202 -6.52 9.40 -14.22
N LEU A 203 -6.80 10.70 -14.43
CA LEU A 203 -8.14 11.27 -14.19
C LEU A 203 -9.24 10.59 -15.01
N PRO A 204 -9.15 10.47 -16.36
CA PRO A 204 -10.18 9.80 -17.13
C PRO A 204 -10.34 8.32 -16.76
N ARG A 205 -9.25 7.61 -16.42
CA ARG A 205 -9.33 6.21 -15.96
C ARG A 205 -10.01 6.08 -14.61
N LEU A 206 -9.72 6.98 -13.67
CA LEU A 206 -10.37 7.01 -12.36
C LEU A 206 -11.88 7.22 -12.51
N LEU A 207 -12.31 8.21 -13.29
CA LEU A 207 -13.73 8.48 -13.52
C LEU A 207 -14.42 7.28 -14.18
N ALA A 208 -13.82 6.72 -15.24
CA ALA A 208 -14.36 5.53 -15.91
C ALA A 208 -14.46 4.32 -14.97
N LEU A 209 -13.56 4.17 -14.00
CA LEU A 209 -13.64 3.11 -12.99
C LEU A 209 -14.77 3.38 -11.99
N LEU A 210 -14.89 4.62 -11.50
CA LEU A 210 -15.96 5.01 -10.57
C LEU A 210 -17.36 4.85 -11.20
N ASP A 211 -17.47 4.94 -12.53
CA ASP A 211 -18.73 4.70 -13.26
C ASP A 211 -19.08 3.23 -13.44
N ARG A 212 -18.13 2.31 -13.17
CA ARG A 212 -18.28 0.87 -13.39
C ARG A 212 -18.09 0.04 -12.12
N LEU A 213 -18.15 0.68 -10.95
CA LEU A 213 -18.09 -0.06 -9.69
C LEU A 213 -19.26 -1.04 -9.59
N GLU A 214 -18.93 -2.27 -9.24
CA GLU A 214 -19.90 -3.32 -9.02
C GLU A 214 -20.30 -3.41 -7.54
N PRO A 215 -21.47 -3.99 -7.21
CA PRO A 215 -21.90 -4.21 -5.83
C PRO A 215 -20.83 -4.97 -5.01
N GLY A 216 -20.66 -4.58 -3.74
CA GLY A 216 -19.64 -5.11 -2.83
C GLY A 216 -18.61 -4.06 -2.46
N THR A 217 -17.50 -4.49 -1.86
CA THR A 217 -16.42 -3.61 -1.44
C THR A 217 -15.30 -3.58 -2.46
N THR A 218 -14.89 -2.38 -2.86
CA THR A 218 -13.78 -2.18 -3.80
C THR A 218 -12.70 -1.33 -3.15
N GLU A 219 -11.49 -1.86 -3.08
CA GLU A 219 -10.30 -1.08 -2.75
C GLU A 219 -9.76 -0.41 -4.00
N LEU A 220 -9.58 0.91 -3.91
CA LEU A 220 -8.85 1.72 -4.89
C LEU A 220 -7.55 2.21 -4.28
N VAL A 221 -6.42 1.81 -4.84
CA VAL A 221 -5.09 2.26 -4.42
C VAL A 221 -4.63 3.42 -5.28
N VAL A 222 -4.16 4.47 -4.63
CA VAL A 222 -3.62 5.69 -5.25
C VAL A 222 -2.32 6.10 -4.57
N HIS A 223 -1.52 6.90 -5.28
CA HIS A 223 -0.21 7.34 -4.81
C HIS A 223 -0.04 8.87 -4.98
N PRO A 224 -0.95 9.69 -4.41
CA PRO A 224 -0.82 11.14 -4.52
C PRO A 224 0.41 11.63 -3.76
N GLY A 225 1.03 12.69 -4.24
CA GLY A 225 2.15 13.30 -3.55
C GLY A 225 2.75 14.46 -4.32
N TYR A 226 3.46 15.30 -3.61
CA TYR A 226 4.34 16.30 -4.21
C TYR A 226 5.71 15.68 -4.43
N PRO A 227 6.27 15.72 -5.65
CA PRO A 227 7.67 15.37 -5.87
C PRO A 227 8.58 16.28 -5.04
N ASP A 228 9.45 15.67 -4.24
CA ASP A 228 10.48 16.35 -3.46
C ASP A 228 11.84 15.67 -3.64
N GLY A 229 12.91 16.30 -3.13
CA GLY A 229 14.28 15.84 -3.37
C GLY A 229 14.57 14.44 -2.85
N ASP A 230 13.92 14.04 -1.74
CA ASP A 230 14.20 12.79 -1.06
C ASP A 230 13.42 11.61 -1.68
N LEU A 231 12.33 11.89 -2.40
CA LEU A 231 11.45 10.85 -2.94
C LEU A 231 12.17 9.91 -3.93
N ALA A 232 13.03 10.46 -4.79
CA ALA A 232 13.73 9.69 -5.81
C ALA A 232 14.74 8.68 -5.24
N ASP A 233 15.18 8.88 -4.01
CA ASP A 233 16.09 7.96 -3.31
C ASP A 233 15.38 6.65 -2.92
N TRP A 234 14.06 6.73 -2.72
CA TRP A 234 13.25 5.61 -2.21
C TRP A 234 12.36 4.96 -3.26
N ASP A 235 11.84 5.75 -4.22
CA ASP A 235 10.93 5.25 -5.24
C ASP A 235 11.14 5.93 -6.60
N ARG A 236 10.95 5.15 -7.67
CA ARG A 236 10.99 5.65 -9.05
C ARG A 236 9.65 6.25 -9.51
N TYR A 237 8.59 6.02 -8.77
CA TYR A 237 7.25 6.56 -9.06
C TYR A 237 7.15 7.98 -8.49
N VAL A 238 7.79 8.95 -9.16
CA VAL A 238 7.93 10.33 -8.69
C VAL A 238 6.95 11.26 -9.41
N ALA A 239 7.17 11.52 -10.69
CA ALA A 239 6.37 12.49 -11.47
C ALA A 239 4.86 12.18 -11.52
N PRO A 240 4.41 10.91 -11.64
CA PRO A 240 2.98 10.62 -11.70
C PRO A 240 2.21 10.96 -10.42
N ARG A 241 2.86 11.04 -9.26
CA ARG A 241 2.20 11.35 -7.98
C ARG A 241 1.52 12.72 -7.98
N ALA A 242 2.14 13.72 -8.61
CA ALA A 242 1.53 15.04 -8.75
C ALA A 242 0.28 15.01 -9.64
N ALA A 243 0.29 14.22 -10.69
CA ALA A 243 -0.88 14.04 -11.56
C ALA A 243 -2.02 13.32 -10.84
N GLU A 244 -1.69 12.30 -10.02
CA GLU A 244 -2.68 11.63 -9.16
C GLU A 244 -3.27 12.60 -8.13
N LEU A 245 -2.43 13.40 -7.45
CA LEU A 245 -2.90 14.41 -6.51
C LEU A 245 -3.84 15.41 -7.16
N ALA A 246 -3.44 15.98 -8.30
CA ALA A 246 -4.25 16.93 -9.05
C ALA A 246 -5.61 16.34 -9.48
N ALA A 247 -5.61 15.07 -9.90
CA ALA A 247 -6.85 14.37 -10.25
C ALA A 247 -7.75 14.12 -9.03
N LEU A 248 -7.18 13.64 -7.91
CA LEU A 248 -7.92 13.34 -6.70
C LEU A 248 -8.53 14.60 -6.04
N THR A 249 -7.86 15.74 -6.17
CA THR A 249 -8.37 17.03 -5.67
C THR A 249 -9.27 17.76 -6.67
N ALA A 250 -9.42 17.24 -7.89
CA ALA A 250 -10.26 17.86 -8.92
C ALA A 250 -11.75 17.90 -8.51
N PRO A 251 -12.46 19.03 -8.76
CA PRO A 251 -13.87 19.15 -8.41
C PRO A 251 -14.76 18.05 -9.00
N VAL A 252 -14.46 17.60 -10.22
CA VAL A 252 -15.23 16.56 -10.91
C VAL A 252 -15.19 15.21 -10.19
N VAL A 253 -14.04 14.84 -9.60
CA VAL A 253 -13.91 13.59 -8.84
C VAL A 253 -14.66 13.68 -7.51
N ARG A 254 -14.52 14.79 -6.78
CA ARG A 254 -15.29 15.05 -5.56
C ARG A 254 -16.79 15.01 -5.81
N GLU A 255 -17.24 15.66 -6.89
CA GLU A 255 -18.64 15.66 -7.27
C GLU A 255 -19.13 14.25 -7.66
N ARG A 256 -18.32 13.48 -8.41
CA ARG A 256 -18.67 12.10 -8.77
C ARG A 256 -18.80 11.20 -7.55
N ILE A 257 -17.93 11.34 -6.55
CA ILE A 257 -18.01 10.61 -5.28
C ILE A 257 -19.27 11.01 -4.52
N ARG A 258 -19.57 12.31 -4.43
CA ARG A 258 -20.72 12.82 -3.69
C ARG A 258 -22.07 12.38 -4.27
N ARG A 259 -22.16 12.25 -5.60
CA ARG A 259 -23.39 11.82 -6.31
C ARG A 259 -23.42 10.31 -6.54
N GLY A 260 -22.37 9.57 -6.16
CA GLY A 260 -22.26 8.16 -6.44
C GLY A 260 -23.29 7.32 -5.68
N ASP A 261 -23.61 6.19 -6.26
CA ASP A 261 -24.43 5.13 -5.69
C ASP A 261 -23.60 4.25 -4.76
N PHE A 262 -22.37 4.68 -4.43
CA PHE A 262 -21.44 4.02 -3.53
C PHE A 262 -21.09 4.92 -2.35
N ARG A 263 -20.72 4.30 -1.25
CA ARG A 263 -20.26 4.98 -0.05
C ARG A 263 -18.75 4.84 0.09
N LEU A 264 -18.04 5.96 0.26
CA LEU A 264 -16.64 5.95 0.61
C LEU A 264 -16.49 5.53 2.07
N ILE A 265 -15.74 4.46 2.32
CA ILE A 265 -15.42 3.95 3.66
C ILE A 265 -13.92 3.79 3.81
N HIS A 266 -13.43 3.69 5.04
CA HIS A 266 -12.05 3.26 5.34
C HIS A 266 -12.02 1.79 5.75
N PHE A 267 -10.84 1.18 5.77
CA PHE A 267 -10.68 -0.24 6.09
C PHE A 267 -11.23 -0.68 7.45
N GLY A 268 -11.26 0.19 8.43
CA GLY A 268 -11.86 -0.11 9.73
C GLY A 268 -13.38 -0.28 9.72
N ALA A 269 -14.03 0.01 8.59
CA ALA A 269 -15.47 -0.19 8.38
C ALA A 269 -15.81 -1.40 7.49
N LEU A 270 -14.78 -2.17 7.06
CA LEU A 270 -14.97 -3.43 6.33
C LEU A 270 -15.59 -4.50 7.19
#